data_2bb12b5345885f8d62a45773b9495818
#
_entry.id   2bb12b5345885f8d62a45773b9495818
#
_cell.length_a   1.000
_cell.length_b   1.000
_cell.length_c   1.000
_cell.angle_alpha   90.00
_cell.angle_beta   90.00
_cell.angle_gamma   90.00
#
_symmetry.space_group_name_H-M   'P 1'
#
loop_
_entity.id
_entity.type
_entity.pdbx_description
1 polymer ?
#
loop_
_entity_poly.entity_id
_entity_poly.type
_entity_poly.pdbx_seq_one_letter_code
_entity_poly.pdbx_strand_id
1 'polypeptide(L)'
;MKHITRDIDPVDAQDLLERVPRACLSFASDDGPSAQSIEFVWRDDRYLVGIPETANRQPAIDQEVVLLIDEGVYFFDLRAIYIRGHAKPAEAPTGAPAGRTWFEVIPSKTVAWDYDTLHEVPDES
;
A
#
# COMPACT_ATOMS: atom_id res chain seq x y z
N MET A 1 -9.79 11.51 18.83
CA MET A 1 -10.06 10.92 17.51
C MET A 1 -10.13 9.41 17.60
N LYS A 2 -11.03 8.82 16.86
CA LYS A 2 -11.15 7.36 16.82
C LYS A 2 -10.61 6.86 15.49
N HIS A 3 -10.09 5.67 15.49
CA HIS A 3 -9.71 4.99 14.27
C HIS A 3 -10.24 3.56 14.29
N ILE A 4 -10.36 2.99 13.12
CA ILE A 4 -10.81 1.62 12.97
C ILE A 4 -9.57 0.75 12.90
N THR A 5 -9.53 -0.26 13.73
CA THR A 5 -8.44 -1.20 13.72
C THR A 5 -9.00 -2.61 13.88
N ARG A 6 -8.13 -3.55 13.77
CA ARG A 6 -8.43 -4.93 14.04
C ARG A 6 -7.24 -5.57 14.70
N ASP A 7 -7.52 -6.58 15.44
CA ASP A 7 -6.48 -7.38 16.05
C ASP A 7 -6.04 -8.42 15.03
N ILE A 8 -5.35 -7.96 13.99
CA ILE A 8 -4.81 -8.91 13.04
C ILE A 8 -3.55 -9.54 13.62
N ASP A 9 -3.46 -10.84 13.47
CA ASP A 9 -2.23 -11.54 13.75
C ASP A 9 -1.13 -11.00 12.83
N PRO A 10 0.04 -10.63 13.35
CA PRO A 10 1.15 -10.20 12.50
C PRO A 10 1.50 -11.18 11.38
N VAL A 11 1.30 -12.48 11.61
CA VAL A 11 1.51 -13.50 10.57
C VAL A 11 0.52 -13.32 9.43
N ASP A 12 -0.74 -13.01 9.72
CA ASP A 12 -1.75 -12.78 8.69
C ASP A 12 -1.46 -11.50 7.90
N ALA A 13 -0.97 -10.45 8.57
CA ALA A 13 -0.59 -9.23 7.88
C ALA A 13 0.60 -9.47 6.95
N GLN A 14 1.59 -10.23 7.40
CA GLN A 14 2.73 -10.58 6.58
C GLN A 14 2.31 -11.43 5.38
N ASP A 15 1.41 -12.40 5.58
CA ASP A 15 0.86 -13.20 4.49
C ASP A 15 0.22 -12.33 3.42
N LEU A 16 -0.57 -11.33 3.83
CA LEU A 16 -1.19 -10.42 2.89
C LEU A 16 -0.14 -9.67 2.08
N LEU A 17 0.90 -9.17 2.73
CA LEU A 17 1.97 -8.44 2.06
C LEU A 17 2.77 -9.30 1.09
N GLU A 18 3.01 -10.56 1.44
CA GLU A 18 3.81 -11.46 0.62
C GLU A 18 3.05 -12.05 -0.56
N ARG A 19 1.75 -12.23 -0.40
CA ARG A 19 0.94 -13.00 -1.36
C ARG A 19 0.24 -12.13 -2.40
N VAL A 20 -0.10 -10.89 -2.07
CA VAL A 20 -0.85 -10.03 -2.98
C VAL A 20 0.12 -9.24 -3.85
N PRO A 21 0.18 -9.51 -5.17
CA PRO A 21 1.19 -8.89 -6.04
C PRO A 21 0.81 -7.52 -6.58
N ARG A 22 -0.29 -6.96 -6.13
CA ARG A 22 -0.80 -5.68 -6.64
C ARG A 22 -1.37 -4.85 -5.51
N ALA A 23 -1.39 -3.54 -5.71
CA ALA A 23 -1.92 -2.61 -4.75
C ALA A 23 -2.49 -1.40 -5.48
N CYS A 24 -3.17 -0.54 -4.75
CA CYS A 24 -3.61 0.75 -5.26
C CYS A 24 -2.73 1.83 -4.64
N LEU A 25 -2.18 2.68 -5.49
CA LEU A 25 -1.36 3.82 -5.04
C LEU A 25 -2.11 5.11 -5.35
N SER A 26 -2.19 5.99 -4.37
CA SER A 26 -2.87 7.27 -4.50
C SER A 26 -1.92 8.40 -4.11
N PHE A 27 -1.99 9.49 -4.85
CA PHE A 27 -1.24 10.71 -4.54
C PHE A 27 -1.89 11.91 -5.22
N ALA A 28 -1.58 13.11 -4.74
CA ALA A 28 -2.11 14.34 -5.33
C ALA A 28 -1.38 14.64 -6.63
N SER A 29 -2.12 15.15 -7.59
CA SER A 29 -1.57 15.62 -8.86
C SER A 29 -2.20 16.95 -9.23
N ASP A 30 -1.68 17.62 -10.28
CA ASP A 30 -2.16 18.93 -10.69
C ASP A 30 -3.65 18.94 -11.06
N ASP A 31 -4.16 17.80 -11.54
CA ASP A 31 -5.57 17.66 -11.91
C ASP A 31 -6.43 17.10 -10.78
N GLY A 32 -5.90 17.03 -9.57
CA GLY A 32 -6.60 16.45 -8.43
C GLY A 32 -5.98 15.12 -7.99
N PRO A 33 -6.65 14.40 -7.09
CA PRO A 33 -6.12 13.12 -6.62
C PRO A 33 -6.03 12.10 -7.74
N SER A 34 -4.96 11.32 -7.72
CA SER A 34 -4.75 10.22 -8.65
C SER A 34 -4.75 8.91 -7.87
N ALA A 35 -5.39 7.90 -8.41
CA ALA A 35 -5.38 6.55 -7.83
C ALA A 35 -5.22 5.56 -8.97
N GLN A 36 -4.31 4.61 -8.80
CA GLN A 36 -4.05 3.62 -9.86
C GLN A 36 -3.59 2.31 -9.26
N SER A 37 -3.93 1.24 -9.95
CA SER A 37 -3.42 -0.09 -9.63
C SER A 37 -1.98 -0.20 -10.12
N ILE A 38 -1.12 -0.72 -9.25
CA ILE A 38 0.30 -0.86 -9.55
C ILE A 38 0.77 -2.24 -9.11
N GLU A 39 1.95 -2.63 -9.56
CA GLU A 39 2.58 -3.83 -9.04
C GLU A 39 3.14 -3.55 -7.65
N PHE A 40 3.05 -4.55 -6.79
CA PHE A 40 3.50 -4.43 -5.42
C PHE A 40 4.39 -5.62 -5.07
N VAL A 41 5.53 -5.31 -4.44
CA VAL A 41 6.43 -6.31 -3.91
C VAL A 41 6.81 -5.90 -2.49
N TRP A 42 6.62 -6.79 -1.54
CA TRP A 42 7.13 -6.60 -0.18
C TRP A 42 8.33 -7.54 -0.01
N ARG A 43 9.49 -6.95 0.23
CA ARG A 43 10.74 -7.69 0.34
C ARG A 43 11.67 -6.96 1.28
N ASP A 44 12.28 -7.69 2.22
CA ASP A 44 13.23 -7.13 3.19
C ASP A 44 12.60 -5.98 4.00
N ASP A 45 11.33 -6.13 4.40
CA ASP A 45 10.54 -5.13 5.11
C ASP A 45 10.36 -3.82 4.33
N ARG A 46 10.50 -3.86 3.01
CA ARG A 46 10.35 -2.70 2.14
C ARG A 46 9.08 -2.83 1.30
N TYR A 47 8.38 -1.71 1.16
CA TYR A 47 7.19 -1.61 0.32
C TYR A 47 7.59 -1.06 -1.03
N LEU A 48 7.71 -1.93 -2.03
CA LEU A 48 8.15 -1.54 -3.37
C LEU A 48 6.95 -1.51 -4.31
N VAL A 49 6.83 -0.43 -5.06
CA VAL A 49 5.74 -0.24 -6.01
C VAL A 49 6.29 0.00 -7.40
N GLY A 50 5.74 -0.69 -8.39
CA GLY A 50 6.13 -0.55 -9.78
C GLY A 50 5.01 0.09 -10.57
N ILE A 51 5.26 1.28 -11.09
CA ILE A 51 4.29 2.07 -11.84
C ILE A 51 4.63 1.94 -13.32
N PRO A 52 3.65 1.62 -14.20
CA PRO A 52 3.95 1.54 -15.62
C PRO A 52 4.62 2.82 -16.13
N GLU A 53 5.69 2.67 -16.89
CA GLU A 53 6.39 3.83 -17.48
C GLU A 53 5.49 4.66 -18.38
N THR A 54 4.45 4.04 -18.93
CA THR A 54 3.47 4.70 -19.78
C THR A 54 2.39 5.44 -19.00
N ALA A 55 2.37 5.32 -17.67
CA ALA A 55 1.40 6.02 -16.85
C ALA A 55 1.60 7.54 -16.97
N ASN A 56 0.50 8.26 -17.12
CA ASN A 56 0.56 9.72 -17.27
C ASN A 56 1.01 10.41 -15.98
N ARG A 57 0.90 9.72 -14.86
CA ARG A 57 1.20 10.32 -13.57
C ARG A 57 2.13 9.43 -12.78
N GLN A 58 3.17 10.05 -12.27
CA GLN A 58 4.16 9.42 -11.40
C GLN A 58 4.28 10.28 -10.15
N PRO A 59 4.50 9.69 -8.98
CA PRO A 59 4.75 10.50 -7.81
C PRO A 59 6.08 11.23 -7.93
N ALA A 60 6.14 12.43 -7.37
CA ALA A 60 7.39 13.16 -7.27
C ALA A 60 8.26 12.56 -6.16
N ILE A 61 9.55 12.86 -6.17
CA ILE A 61 10.46 12.43 -5.10
C ILE A 61 9.97 13.02 -3.78
N ASP A 62 9.89 12.20 -2.74
CA ASP A 62 9.42 12.56 -1.42
C ASP A 62 7.94 12.96 -1.35
N GLN A 63 7.19 12.73 -2.40
CA GLN A 63 5.77 13.04 -2.37
C GLN A 63 5.04 12.11 -1.40
N GLU A 64 4.08 12.67 -0.67
CA GLU A 64 3.19 11.89 0.17
C GLU A 64 2.30 11.02 -0.70
N VAL A 65 2.24 9.74 -0.37
CA VAL A 65 1.44 8.76 -1.09
C VAL A 65 0.66 7.89 -0.11
N VAL A 66 -0.38 7.26 -0.62
CA VAL A 66 -1.16 6.27 0.12
C VAL A 66 -1.13 4.97 -0.66
N LEU A 67 -0.72 3.90 0.02
CA LEU A 67 -0.67 2.58 -0.55
C LEU A 67 -1.71 1.71 0.13
N LEU A 68 -2.56 1.07 -0.65
CA LEU A 68 -3.60 0.17 -0.14
C LEU A 68 -3.40 -1.22 -0.74
N ILE A 69 -3.19 -2.19 0.11
CA ILE A 69 -3.13 -3.61 -0.24
C ILE A 69 -4.35 -4.27 0.36
N ASP A 70 -5.18 -4.88 -0.46
CA ASP A 70 -6.40 -5.51 0.00
C ASP A 70 -6.65 -6.84 -0.71
N GLU A 71 -7.41 -7.70 -0.06
CA GLU A 71 -7.89 -8.93 -0.65
C GLU A 71 -9.24 -9.32 -0.06
N GLY A 72 -9.93 -10.20 -0.76
CA GLY A 72 -11.25 -10.69 -0.37
C GLY A 72 -12.30 -10.27 -1.39
N VAL A 73 -13.38 -11.04 -1.46
CA VAL A 73 -14.48 -10.78 -2.38
C VAL A 73 -15.71 -10.31 -1.61
N TYR A 74 -15.97 -10.94 -0.48
CA TYR A 74 -17.11 -10.62 0.35
C TYR A 74 -16.67 -9.73 1.50
N PHE A 75 -17.57 -8.87 1.93
CA PHE A 75 -17.32 -7.93 2.99
C PHE A 75 -16.73 -8.60 4.25
N PHE A 76 -17.19 -9.77 4.61
CA PHE A 76 -16.74 -10.44 5.84
C PHE A 76 -15.36 -11.11 5.70
N ASP A 77 -14.83 -11.26 4.49
CA ASP A 77 -13.49 -11.81 4.29
C ASP A 77 -12.49 -10.79 3.77
N LEU A 78 -12.86 -9.51 3.74
CA LEU A 78 -11.96 -8.45 3.33
C LEU A 78 -10.90 -8.18 4.39
N ARG A 79 -9.67 -8.13 3.94
CA ARG A 79 -8.53 -7.70 4.74
C ARG A 79 -7.77 -6.64 3.96
N ALA A 80 -7.23 -5.67 4.65
CA ALA A 80 -6.49 -4.61 3.99
C ALA A 80 -5.41 -4.03 4.87
N ILE A 81 -4.38 -3.51 4.21
CA ILE A 81 -3.31 -2.75 4.84
C ILE A 81 -3.24 -1.41 4.12
N TYR A 82 -3.32 -0.36 4.88
CA TYR A 82 -3.24 1.02 4.40
C TYR A 82 -1.95 1.62 4.93
N ILE A 83 -1.16 2.18 4.04
CA ILE A 83 0.13 2.76 4.38
C ILE A 83 0.17 4.18 3.83
N ARG A 84 0.36 5.15 4.72
CA ARG A 84 0.66 6.52 4.33
C ARG A 84 2.15 6.72 4.48
N GLY A 85 2.77 7.27 3.48
CA GLY A 85 4.21 7.47 3.50
C GLY A 85 4.68 8.38 2.38
N HIS A 86 5.96 8.30 2.08
CA HIS A 86 6.59 9.12 1.06
C HIS A 86 7.26 8.23 0.03
N ALA A 87 7.16 8.62 -1.24
CA ALA A 87 7.75 7.87 -2.34
C ALA A 87 9.22 8.23 -2.52
N LYS A 88 10.07 7.21 -2.55
CA LYS A 88 11.50 7.36 -2.86
C LYS A 88 11.82 6.55 -4.10
N PRO A 89 12.65 7.04 -5.02
CA PRO A 89 13.09 6.23 -6.13
C PRO A 89 13.77 4.95 -5.64
N ALA A 90 13.52 3.84 -6.32
CA ALA A 90 14.08 2.56 -5.97
C ALA A 90 14.49 1.80 -7.22
N GLU A 91 15.37 0.83 -7.05
CA GLU A 91 15.71 -0.08 -8.13
C GLU A 91 14.65 -1.17 -8.25
N ALA A 92 14.49 -1.68 -9.46
CA ALA A 92 13.58 -2.80 -9.68
C ALA A 92 14.03 -4.00 -8.85
N PRO A 93 13.10 -4.66 -8.15
CA PRO A 93 13.45 -5.88 -7.44
C PRO A 93 13.87 -6.97 -8.43
N THR A 94 14.72 -7.88 -7.97
CA THR A 94 15.21 -8.99 -8.79
C THR A 94 14.03 -9.80 -9.31
N GLY A 95 14.00 -10.04 -10.63
CA GLY A 95 12.93 -10.79 -11.27
C GLY A 95 11.72 -9.97 -11.63
N ALA A 96 11.72 -8.67 -11.38
CA ALA A 96 10.59 -7.81 -11.75
C ALA A 96 10.51 -7.65 -13.28
N PRO A 97 9.29 -7.55 -13.84
CA PRO A 97 9.14 -7.30 -15.28
C PRO A 97 9.64 -5.91 -15.65
N ALA A 98 10.09 -5.76 -16.89
CA ALA A 98 10.52 -4.48 -17.43
C ALA A 98 9.32 -3.55 -17.65
N GLY A 99 9.59 -2.27 -17.89
CA GLY A 99 8.56 -1.30 -18.25
C GLY A 99 7.89 -0.63 -17.07
N ARG A 100 8.52 -0.69 -15.90
CA ARG A 100 8.01 -0.08 -14.67
C ARG A 100 9.03 0.89 -14.10
N THR A 101 8.54 1.97 -13.53
CA THR A 101 9.33 2.84 -12.67
C THR A 101 9.08 2.41 -11.23
N TRP A 102 10.14 2.17 -10.48
CA TRP A 102 10.02 1.62 -9.13
C TRP A 102 10.27 2.68 -8.06
N PHE A 103 9.46 2.62 -7.04
CA PHE A 103 9.57 3.47 -5.86
C PHE A 103 9.48 2.60 -4.61
N GLU A 104 10.11 3.07 -3.55
CA GLU A 104 9.90 2.54 -2.22
C GLU A 104 8.99 3.50 -1.47
N VAL A 105 7.95 2.98 -0.81
CA VAL A 105 7.12 3.79 0.07
C VAL A 105 7.70 3.71 1.47
N ILE A 106 8.17 4.84 1.98
CA ILE A 106 8.70 4.93 3.35
C ILE A 106 7.51 5.25 4.25
N PRO A 107 7.10 4.32 5.12
CA PRO A 107 5.86 4.49 5.86
C PRO A 107 5.99 5.52 6.98
N SER A 108 4.98 6.37 7.12
CA SER A 108 4.81 7.23 8.28
C SER A 108 3.65 6.75 9.15
N LYS A 109 2.70 6.03 8.56
CA LYS A 109 1.57 5.46 9.29
C LYS A 109 1.10 4.20 8.58
N THR A 110 0.88 3.15 9.35
CA THR A 110 0.35 1.89 8.82
C THR A 110 -0.87 1.50 9.64
N VAL A 111 -1.97 1.19 8.95
CA VAL A 111 -3.19 0.68 9.56
C VAL A 111 -3.57 -0.57 8.81
N ALA A 112 -3.85 -1.61 9.54
CA ALA A 112 -4.24 -2.88 8.95
C ALA A 112 -5.55 -3.32 9.60
N TRP A 113 -6.47 -3.88 8.82
CA TRP A 113 -7.75 -4.32 9.37
C TRP A 113 -8.28 -5.56 8.65
N ASP A 114 -9.16 -6.25 9.37
CA ASP A 114 -9.88 -7.41 8.89
C ASP A 114 -11.35 -7.18 9.23
N TYR A 115 -12.22 -7.19 8.24
CA TYR A 115 -13.63 -6.87 8.46
C TYR A 115 -14.34 -7.88 9.36
N ASP A 116 -13.84 -9.11 9.44
CA ASP A 116 -14.38 -10.10 10.35
C ASP A 116 -14.12 -9.76 11.82
N THR A 117 -13.02 -9.06 12.08
CA THR A 117 -12.64 -8.65 13.44
C THR A 117 -12.64 -7.14 13.62
N LEU A 118 -13.23 -6.41 12.68
CA LEU A 118 -13.21 -4.95 12.66
C LEU A 118 -13.91 -4.38 13.88
N HIS A 119 -13.23 -3.48 14.58
CA HIS A 119 -13.83 -2.72 15.66
C HIS A 119 -13.18 -1.35 15.75
N GLU A 120 -13.89 -0.43 16.41
CA GLU A 120 -13.44 0.93 16.59
C GLU A 120 -12.76 1.06 17.96
N VAL A 121 -11.57 1.66 17.96
CA VAL A 121 -10.86 1.90 19.21
C VAL A 121 -10.55 3.39 19.35
N PRO A 122 -10.47 3.90 20.59
CA PRO A 122 -10.04 5.26 20.82
C PRO A 122 -8.61 5.47 20.31
N ASP A 123 -8.36 6.68 19.82
CA ASP A 123 -7.01 7.09 19.44
C ASP A 123 -6.19 7.32 20.70
N GLU A 124 -5.08 6.63 20.81
CA GLU A 124 -4.18 6.73 21.98
C GLU A 124 -2.93 7.54 21.65
N SER A 125 -3.03 8.44 20.76
CA SER A 125 -1.92 9.27 20.29
C SER A 125 -0.99 9.78 21.39
#